data_e4717dd3b3f17b0aa6fcdffec0f6a5bc
#
_entry.id   e4717dd3b3f17b0aa6fcdffec0f6a5bc
#
_cell.length_a   1.000
_cell.length_b   1.000
_cell.length_c   1.000
_cell.angle_alpha   90.00
_cell.angle_beta   90.00
_cell.angle_gamma   90.00
#
_symmetry.space_group_name_H-M   'P 1'
#
loop_
_entity.id
_entity.type
_entity.pdbx_description
1 polymer ?
#
loop_
_entity_poly.entity_id
_entity_poly.type
_entity_poly.pdbx_seq_one_letter_code
_entity_poly.pdbx_strand_id
1 'polypeptide(L)'
;MKKKLVAALALVCAGSMILAGCAGSNQIDTDEVTVEGYKGIQVDEVEKASKVTDKDVESAIQSTLESKATQKEITDRAVENGDTVNIDYVGKIGGETFDGGSAEDYPLTIGSGVFIEGFEESVIGHNIGETYDWNGKFPENYGNADYAGKDVVFTITVNKITQDEVPELDDKFVKSVSEKSKTVKEYKKEVKKQLEEEAETAYNDNLSSAVWEAVLGKSKVKKYPKKDVKEITDNLIQQYKDAAEYYQMDYDTFIQEQMGATVEEFEEQVNKAAKSSVKQTLVTKAIADKEKIKLSDDEYKKQLKKMAETYGYENADALKKAAEEDDLKEMALNNLVKDWLAKNCVQVAKTDKSDSDK
;
A
#
# COMPACT_ATOMS: atom_id res chain seq x y z
N MET A 1 28.76 23.49 -10.98
CA MET A 1 29.57 22.98 -9.86
C MET A 1 29.30 21.49 -9.72
N LYS A 2 30.33 20.68 -9.83
CA LYS A 2 30.24 19.21 -9.98
C LYS A 2 29.84 18.56 -8.67
N LYS A 3 28.72 17.81 -8.67
CA LYS A 3 28.33 16.94 -7.56
C LYS A 3 29.26 15.71 -7.56
N LYS A 4 30.02 15.55 -6.50
CA LYS A 4 30.82 14.34 -6.27
C LYS A 4 29.89 13.23 -5.78
N LEU A 5 29.69 12.21 -6.61
CA LEU A 5 29.19 10.92 -6.17
C LEU A 5 30.25 10.27 -5.28
N VAL A 6 29.92 10.06 -4.02
CA VAL A 6 30.68 9.16 -3.16
C VAL A 6 30.11 7.76 -3.37
N ALA A 7 30.75 7.03 -4.27
CA ALA A 7 30.53 5.58 -4.40
C ALA A 7 31.17 4.91 -3.17
N ALA A 8 30.32 4.41 -2.26
CA ALA A 8 30.78 3.49 -1.24
C ALA A 8 31.04 2.13 -1.91
N LEU A 9 32.30 1.84 -2.18
CA LEU A 9 32.77 0.54 -2.63
C LEU A 9 32.51 -0.46 -1.50
N ALA A 10 31.45 -1.26 -1.61
CA ALA A 10 31.34 -2.47 -0.84
C ALA A 10 32.36 -3.48 -1.40
N LEU A 11 33.37 -3.79 -0.60
CA LEU A 11 34.40 -4.76 -0.93
C LEU A 11 33.74 -6.13 -1.10
N VAL A 12 33.57 -6.55 -2.34
CA VAL A 12 33.27 -7.93 -2.67
C VAL A 12 34.55 -8.71 -2.47
N CYS A 13 34.75 -9.26 -1.30
CA CYS A 13 35.72 -10.33 -1.09
C CYS A 13 35.17 -11.59 -1.75
N ALA A 14 35.47 -11.77 -3.03
CA ALA A 14 35.43 -13.05 -3.69
C ALA A 14 36.56 -13.92 -3.10
N GLY A 15 36.35 -14.33 -1.85
CA GLY A 15 37.13 -15.33 -1.18
C GLY A 15 36.46 -16.66 -1.36
N SER A 16 36.91 -17.44 -2.34
CA SER A 16 36.65 -18.87 -2.42
C SER A 16 37.24 -19.55 -1.20
N MET A 17 36.57 -19.45 -0.05
CA MET A 17 36.83 -20.33 1.06
C MET A 17 36.04 -21.62 0.85
N ILE A 18 36.69 -22.59 0.23
CA ILE A 18 36.33 -23.99 0.40
C ILE A 18 36.60 -24.33 1.88
N LEU A 19 35.61 -24.09 2.71
CA LEU A 19 35.51 -24.69 4.03
C LEU A 19 34.94 -26.09 3.85
N ALA A 20 35.83 -27.04 3.58
CA ALA A 20 35.60 -28.46 3.81
C ALA A 20 35.49 -28.65 5.33
N GLY A 21 34.27 -28.63 5.83
CA GLY A 21 33.96 -28.89 7.21
C GLY A 21 32.47 -29.07 7.37
N CYS A 22 31.99 -30.32 7.42
CA CYS A 22 30.61 -30.77 7.70
C CYS A 22 29.57 -30.07 6.82
N ALA A 23 29.56 -30.43 5.55
CA ALA A 23 28.51 -30.02 4.62
C ALA A 23 27.22 -30.78 4.92
N GLY A 24 26.39 -30.25 5.80
CA GLY A 24 24.97 -30.48 5.70
C GLY A 24 24.56 -29.99 4.32
N SER A 25 23.99 -30.85 3.48
CA SER A 25 23.59 -30.51 2.12
C SER A 25 22.70 -29.24 2.16
N ASN A 26 23.04 -28.21 1.34
CA ASN A 26 22.22 -27.03 1.17
C ASN A 26 20.95 -27.39 0.36
N GLN A 27 20.37 -28.51 0.74
CA GLN A 27 19.18 -29.11 0.14
C GLN A 27 18.38 -29.80 1.24
N ILE A 28 17.10 -29.64 1.18
CA ILE A 28 16.11 -30.38 1.97
C ILE A 28 15.35 -31.26 0.98
N ASP A 29 15.24 -32.54 1.30
CA ASP A 29 14.52 -33.50 0.49
C ASP A 29 13.60 -34.30 1.41
N THR A 30 12.30 -34.06 1.29
CA THR A 30 11.24 -34.74 2.03
C THR A 30 10.39 -35.58 1.05
N ASP A 31 9.39 -36.29 1.54
CA ASP A 31 8.43 -37.03 0.69
C ASP A 31 7.56 -36.08 -0.14
N GLU A 32 7.38 -34.83 0.30
CA GLU A 32 6.43 -33.88 -0.28
C GLU A 32 7.13 -32.77 -1.06
N VAL A 33 8.29 -32.28 -0.61
CA VAL A 33 8.97 -31.13 -1.20
C VAL A 33 10.49 -31.29 -1.20
N THR A 34 11.12 -30.79 -2.26
CA THR A 34 12.57 -30.55 -2.34
C THR A 34 12.80 -29.04 -2.31
N VAL A 35 13.72 -28.56 -1.45
CA VAL A 35 14.16 -27.17 -1.35
C VAL A 35 15.67 -27.13 -1.59
N GLU A 36 16.12 -26.45 -2.64
CA GLU A 36 17.52 -26.41 -3.03
C GLU A 36 18.12 -25.02 -2.80
N GLY A 37 19.37 -24.98 -2.32
CA GLY A 37 20.16 -23.76 -2.26
C GLY A 37 19.54 -22.64 -1.41
N TYR A 38 18.79 -22.95 -0.36
CA TYR A 38 18.10 -21.97 0.46
C TYR A 38 19.03 -21.20 1.42
N LYS A 39 20.15 -21.83 1.86
CA LYS A 39 21.18 -21.13 2.64
C LYS A 39 22.11 -20.36 1.73
N GLY A 40 22.33 -19.10 2.02
CA GLY A 40 23.15 -18.22 1.19
C GLY A 40 22.55 -18.01 -0.20
N ILE A 41 21.22 -18.11 -0.31
CA ILE A 41 20.53 -17.84 -1.56
C ILE A 41 20.88 -16.44 -2.06
N GLN A 42 21.20 -16.32 -3.34
CA GLN A 42 21.52 -15.05 -3.96
C GLN A 42 20.23 -14.37 -4.42
N VAL A 43 20.10 -13.12 -4.07
CA VAL A 43 19.03 -12.22 -4.53
C VAL A 43 19.64 -10.90 -5.00
N ASP A 44 18.96 -10.21 -5.88
CA ASP A 44 19.37 -8.87 -6.28
C ASP A 44 19.41 -7.95 -5.06
N GLU A 45 20.36 -7.00 -5.03
CA GLU A 45 20.46 -6.02 -3.96
C GLU A 45 19.16 -5.25 -3.83
N VAL A 46 18.56 -5.30 -2.62
CA VAL A 46 17.42 -4.48 -2.27
C VAL A 46 17.92 -3.11 -1.89
N GLU A 47 17.31 -2.08 -2.48
CA GLU A 47 17.68 -0.71 -2.19
C GLU A 47 17.42 -0.40 -0.72
N LYS A 48 18.48 -0.01 -0.01
CA LYS A 48 18.36 0.47 1.36
C LYS A 48 17.66 1.81 1.36
N ALA A 49 16.74 1.99 2.29
CA ALA A 49 16.13 3.30 2.48
C ALA A 49 17.20 4.38 2.64
N SER A 50 17.01 5.49 1.96
CA SER A 50 17.86 6.67 2.15
C SER A 50 17.77 7.12 3.61
N LYS A 51 18.87 7.67 4.11
CA LYS A 51 18.90 8.18 5.49
C LYS A 51 17.81 9.23 5.68
N VAL A 52 17.00 9.08 6.72
CA VAL A 52 15.98 10.06 7.09
C VAL A 52 16.63 11.41 7.37
N THR A 53 16.22 12.42 6.63
CA THR A 53 16.70 13.79 6.75
C THR A 53 15.79 14.64 7.65
N ASP A 54 16.28 15.80 8.08
CA ASP A 54 15.44 16.74 8.82
C ASP A 54 14.26 17.26 7.97
N LYS A 55 14.42 17.31 6.64
CA LYS A 55 13.35 17.67 5.72
C LYS A 55 12.23 16.62 5.70
N ASP A 56 12.57 15.33 5.76
CA ASP A 56 11.57 14.25 5.82
C ASP A 56 10.77 14.35 7.11
N VAL A 57 11.44 14.65 8.23
CA VAL A 57 10.80 14.89 9.53
C VAL A 57 9.87 16.11 9.48
N GLU A 58 10.31 17.20 8.87
CA GLU A 58 9.48 18.41 8.71
C GLU A 58 8.27 18.12 7.83
N SER A 59 8.44 17.39 6.72
CA SER A 59 7.32 17.00 5.85
C SER A 59 6.31 16.12 6.57
N ALA A 60 6.75 15.13 7.34
CA ALA A 60 5.86 14.26 8.11
C ALA A 60 5.09 15.03 9.20
N ILE A 61 5.76 15.96 9.87
CA ILE A 61 5.12 16.84 10.86
C ILE A 61 4.12 17.77 10.17
N GLN A 62 4.46 18.35 9.02
CA GLN A 62 3.57 19.21 8.26
C GLN A 62 2.29 18.46 7.84
N SER A 63 2.42 17.22 7.34
CA SER A 63 1.26 16.37 7.03
C SER A 63 0.40 16.09 8.26
N THR A 64 1.03 15.92 9.44
CA THR A 64 0.29 15.76 10.70
C THR A 64 -0.47 17.04 11.07
N LEU A 65 0.14 18.21 10.93
CA LEU A 65 -0.51 19.51 11.16
C LEU A 65 -1.72 19.69 10.24
N GLU A 66 -1.54 19.44 8.93
CA GLU A 66 -2.59 19.51 7.92
C GLU A 66 -3.74 18.55 8.21
N SER A 67 -3.45 17.33 8.65
CA SER A 67 -4.48 16.34 9.06
C SER A 67 -5.29 16.76 10.29
N LYS A 68 -4.81 17.74 11.05
CA LYS A 68 -5.45 18.32 12.23
C LYS A 68 -5.97 19.75 11.98
N ALA A 69 -5.94 20.19 10.72
CA ALA A 69 -6.57 21.46 10.37
C ALA A 69 -8.05 21.47 10.73
N THR A 70 -8.54 22.61 11.15
CA THR A 70 -9.95 22.84 11.44
C THR A 70 -10.51 23.82 10.43
N GLN A 71 -11.75 23.59 9.99
CA GLN A 71 -12.39 24.52 9.07
C GLN A 71 -12.95 25.73 9.84
N LYS A 72 -12.49 26.92 9.45
CA LYS A 72 -13.00 28.18 9.95
C LYS A 72 -13.92 28.79 8.90
N GLU A 73 -15.15 29.12 9.31
CA GLU A 73 -16.10 29.82 8.45
C GLU A 73 -15.68 31.28 8.27
N ILE A 74 -15.69 31.73 7.03
CA ILE A 74 -15.37 33.10 6.62
C ILE A 74 -16.66 33.78 6.18
N THR A 75 -17.01 34.89 6.85
CA THR A 75 -18.27 35.63 6.59
C THR A 75 -18.05 37.09 6.27
N ASP A 76 -16.82 37.57 6.37
CA ASP A 76 -16.48 39.00 6.36
C ASP A 76 -15.67 39.44 5.11
N ARG A 77 -15.43 38.52 4.21
CA ARG A 77 -14.72 38.78 2.93
C ARG A 77 -15.25 37.90 1.79
N ALA A 78 -14.90 38.27 0.57
CA ALA A 78 -15.11 37.45 -0.61
C ALA A 78 -14.17 36.22 -0.66
N VAL A 79 -14.45 35.30 -1.58
CA VAL A 79 -13.67 34.11 -1.84
C VAL A 79 -12.25 34.47 -2.28
N GLU A 80 -11.27 33.79 -1.71
CA GLU A 80 -9.85 33.89 -2.08
C GLU A 80 -9.29 32.54 -2.52
N ASN A 81 -8.14 32.55 -3.16
CA ASN A 81 -7.45 31.31 -3.53
C ASN A 81 -7.04 30.49 -2.28
N GLY A 82 -7.31 29.20 -2.28
CA GLY A 82 -7.08 28.30 -1.14
C GLY A 82 -8.27 28.15 -0.21
N ASP A 83 -9.33 28.94 -0.38
CA ASP A 83 -10.60 28.72 0.36
C ASP A 83 -11.29 27.43 -0.13
N THR A 84 -12.00 26.79 0.76
CA THR A 84 -13.01 25.78 0.39
C THR A 84 -14.39 26.44 0.41
N VAL A 85 -15.06 26.45 -0.72
CA VAL A 85 -16.39 27.04 -0.88
C VAL A 85 -17.42 25.97 -1.13
N ASN A 86 -18.58 26.07 -0.49
CA ASN A 86 -19.74 25.30 -0.90
C ASN A 86 -20.48 26.08 -1.97
N ILE A 87 -20.65 25.49 -3.14
CA ILE A 87 -21.32 26.11 -4.29
C ILE A 87 -22.48 25.26 -4.78
N ASP A 88 -23.52 25.94 -5.27
CA ASP A 88 -24.46 25.33 -6.22
C ASP A 88 -24.01 25.71 -7.63
N TYR A 89 -24.07 24.77 -8.56
CA TYR A 89 -23.80 25.08 -9.96
C TYR A 89 -24.74 24.33 -10.89
N VAL A 90 -25.10 24.99 -12.00
CA VAL A 90 -25.90 24.42 -13.07
C VAL A 90 -25.21 24.74 -14.38
N GLY A 91 -24.65 23.71 -15.05
CA GLY A 91 -24.01 23.81 -16.36
C GLY A 91 -24.98 23.59 -17.50
N LYS A 92 -24.83 24.38 -18.57
CA LYS A 92 -25.60 24.28 -19.80
C LYS A 92 -24.70 24.33 -21.02
N ILE A 93 -24.91 23.41 -21.96
CA ILE A 93 -24.27 23.39 -23.27
C ILE A 93 -25.38 23.70 -24.31
N GLY A 94 -25.20 24.76 -25.09
CA GLY A 94 -26.23 25.18 -26.03
C GLY A 94 -27.57 25.60 -25.41
N GLY A 95 -27.60 25.94 -24.13
CA GLY A 95 -28.77 26.29 -23.37
C GLY A 95 -29.49 25.13 -22.67
N GLU A 96 -29.05 23.89 -22.87
CA GLU A 96 -29.60 22.69 -22.24
C GLU A 96 -28.67 22.15 -21.16
N THR A 97 -29.22 21.67 -20.02
CA THR A 97 -28.46 21.00 -18.95
C THR A 97 -27.94 19.65 -19.45
N PHE A 98 -26.85 19.19 -18.91
CA PHE A 98 -26.22 17.93 -19.27
C PHE A 98 -25.89 17.08 -18.02
N ASP A 99 -25.72 15.79 -18.22
CA ASP A 99 -25.45 14.84 -17.12
C ASP A 99 -24.10 15.12 -16.46
N GLY A 100 -24.09 15.20 -15.13
CA GLY A 100 -22.92 15.59 -14.33
C GLY A 100 -22.60 17.09 -14.36
N GLY A 101 -23.39 17.93 -15.03
CA GLY A 101 -23.18 19.38 -15.14
C GLY A 101 -23.79 20.19 -13.98
N SER A 102 -24.41 19.58 -12.97
CA SER A 102 -25.06 20.30 -11.89
C SER A 102 -24.86 19.63 -10.55
N ALA A 103 -24.69 20.40 -9.51
CA ALA A 103 -24.70 19.94 -8.11
C ALA A 103 -25.18 21.06 -7.17
N GLU A 104 -25.66 20.68 -6.00
CA GLU A 104 -25.98 21.55 -4.89
C GLU A 104 -25.03 21.31 -3.73
N ASP A 105 -24.67 22.36 -3.00
CA ASP A 105 -23.78 22.36 -1.83
C ASP A 105 -22.45 21.62 -2.04
N TYR A 106 -21.91 21.73 -3.27
CA TYR A 106 -20.68 21.04 -3.64
C TYR A 106 -19.46 21.71 -2.99
N PRO A 107 -18.63 20.98 -2.22
CA PRO A 107 -17.41 21.54 -1.63
C PRO A 107 -16.30 21.64 -2.68
N LEU A 108 -15.85 22.83 -2.97
CA LEU A 108 -14.79 23.15 -3.93
C LEU A 108 -13.65 23.90 -3.26
N THR A 109 -12.45 23.34 -3.26
CA THR A 109 -11.24 24.06 -2.87
C THR A 109 -10.69 24.85 -4.04
N ILE A 110 -10.61 26.17 -3.92
CA ILE A 110 -10.13 27.06 -4.99
C ILE A 110 -8.64 26.87 -5.21
N GLY A 111 -8.26 26.53 -6.41
CA GLY A 111 -6.88 26.22 -6.82
C GLY A 111 -6.59 24.70 -6.81
N SER A 112 -7.58 23.85 -6.59
CA SER A 112 -7.43 22.39 -6.62
C SER A 112 -7.24 21.81 -8.03
N GLY A 113 -7.73 22.48 -9.06
CA GLY A 113 -7.68 22.04 -10.47
C GLY A 113 -8.64 20.87 -10.76
N VAL A 114 -9.69 20.70 -9.97
CA VAL A 114 -10.69 19.63 -10.14
C VAL A 114 -11.67 19.99 -11.26
N PHE A 115 -11.93 21.28 -11.48
CA PHE A 115 -12.83 21.77 -12.53
C PHE A 115 -12.07 22.12 -13.81
N ILE A 116 -12.81 22.40 -14.87
CA ILE A 116 -12.24 22.91 -16.13
C ILE A 116 -11.58 24.28 -15.92
N GLU A 117 -10.56 24.56 -16.72
CA GLU A 117 -9.76 25.79 -16.62
C GLU A 117 -10.61 27.05 -16.57
N GLY A 118 -10.32 27.92 -15.61
CA GLY A 118 -11.01 29.18 -15.37
C GLY A 118 -12.26 29.09 -14.50
N PHE A 119 -12.77 27.89 -14.22
CA PHE A 119 -13.97 27.74 -13.38
C PHE A 119 -13.67 28.15 -11.93
N GLU A 120 -12.63 27.59 -11.32
CA GLU A 120 -12.27 27.89 -9.94
C GLU A 120 -11.85 29.35 -9.75
N GLU A 121 -11.10 29.88 -10.70
CA GLU A 121 -10.69 31.30 -10.72
C GLU A 121 -11.90 32.24 -10.82
N SER A 122 -12.98 31.83 -11.49
CA SER A 122 -14.19 32.62 -11.62
C SER A 122 -14.92 32.84 -10.28
N VAL A 123 -14.71 31.94 -9.31
CA VAL A 123 -15.35 32.03 -7.98
C VAL A 123 -14.65 33.06 -7.09
N ILE A 124 -13.36 33.36 -7.36
CA ILE A 124 -12.58 34.32 -6.60
C ILE A 124 -13.22 35.72 -6.68
N GLY A 125 -13.36 36.39 -5.52
CA GLY A 125 -13.92 37.73 -5.41
C GLY A 125 -15.44 37.78 -5.26
N HIS A 126 -16.15 36.68 -5.37
CA HIS A 126 -17.58 36.61 -5.07
C HIS A 126 -17.86 36.42 -3.60
N ASN A 127 -18.97 36.96 -3.12
CA ASN A 127 -19.41 36.86 -1.73
C ASN A 127 -20.44 35.77 -1.51
N ILE A 128 -20.62 35.35 -0.28
CA ILE A 128 -21.67 34.40 0.09
C ILE A 128 -23.05 34.97 -0.34
N GLY A 129 -23.84 34.12 -0.96
CA GLY A 129 -25.18 34.43 -1.49
C GLY A 129 -25.17 35.02 -2.90
N GLU A 130 -24.02 35.30 -3.51
CA GLU A 130 -23.96 35.77 -4.89
C GLU A 130 -24.21 34.62 -5.87
N THR A 131 -25.03 34.92 -6.89
CA THR A 131 -25.28 34.03 -8.03
C THR A 131 -24.86 34.73 -9.31
N TYR A 132 -24.06 34.05 -10.16
CA TYR A 132 -23.56 34.64 -11.40
C TYR A 132 -23.40 33.56 -12.47
N ASP A 133 -23.30 34.01 -13.73
CA ASP A 133 -23.02 33.12 -14.85
C ASP A 133 -21.56 33.23 -15.26
N TRP A 134 -20.88 32.09 -15.38
CA TRP A 134 -19.55 31.97 -15.94
C TRP A 134 -19.59 31.24 -17.28
N ASN A 135 -18.87 31.81 -18.27
CA ASN A 135 -18.77 31.24 -19.60
C ASN A 135 -17.40 30.56 -19.75
N GLY A 136 -17.39 29.27 -19.99
CA GLY A 136 -16.19 28.48 -20.19
C GLY A 136 -16.25 27.61 -21.44
N LYS A 137 -15.18 26.85 -21.65
CA LYS A 137 -15.07 25.89 -22.72
C LYS A 137 -14.43 24.60 -22.19
N PHE A 138 -15.02 23.46 -22.55
CA PHE A 138 -14.40 22.19 -22.27
C PHE A 138 -13.11 22.01 -23.08
N PRO A 139 -12.01 21.46 -22.49
CA PRO A 139 -10.80 21.14 -23.23
C PRO A 139 -11.06 20.19 -24.40
N GLU A 140 -10.29 20.32 -25.48
CA GLU A 140 -10.41 19.45 -26.66
C GLU A 140 -10.14 17.96 -26.33
N ASN A 141 -9.38 17.69 -25.30
CA ASN A 141 -9.05 16.35 -24.79
C ASN A 141 -9.86 15.98 -23.55
N TYR A 142 -11.03 16.57 -23.33
CA TYR A 142 -11.88 16.24 -22.20
C TYR A 142 -12.31 14.77 -22.25
N GLY A 143 -12.34 14.10 -21.07
CA GLY A 143 -12.59 12.66 -20.98
C GLY A 143 -13.92 12.18 -21.55
N ASN A 144 -14.94 13.06 -21.59
CA ASN A 144 -16.20 12.79 -22.30
C ASN A 144 -16.18 13.47 -23.67
N ALA A 145 -16.12 12.67 -24.72
CA ALA A 145 -16.05 13.13 -26.10
C ALA A 145 -17.30 13.96 -26.51
N ASP A 146 -18.44 13.76 -25.87
CA ASP A 146 -19.66 14.50 -26.14
C ASP A 146 -19.60 15.96 -25.70
N TYR A 147 -18.68 16.28 -24.77
CA TYR A 147 -18.50 17.63 -24.23
C TYR A 147 -17.21 18.30 -24.71
N ALA A 148 -16.22 17.52 -25.18
CA ALA A 148 -14.93 18.02 -25.64
C ALA A 148 -15.07 19.19 -26.64
N GLY A 149 -14.35 20.29 -26.36
CA GLY A 149 -14.32 21.49 -27.19
C GLY A 149 -15.62 22.32 -27.24
N LYS A 150 -16.65 21.95 -26.45
CA LYS A 150 -17.91 22.71 -26.43
C LYS A 150 -17.86 23.88 -25.45
N ASP A 151 -18.53 24.96 -25.85
CA ASP A 151 -18.77 26.08 -24.93
C ASP A 151 -19.84 25.69 -23.91
N VAL A 152 -19.65 26.13 -22.68
CA VAL A 152 -20.52 25.86 -21.53
C VAL A 152 -20.77 27.14 -20.73
N VAL A 153 -21.97 27.26 -20.21
CA VAL A 153 -22.33 28.32 -19.25
C VAL A 153 -22.69 27.67 -17.94
N PHE A 154 -21.98 28.05 -16.85
CA PHE A 154 -22.34 27.64 -15.50
C PHE A 154 -22.97 28.81 -14.75
N THR A 155 -24.17 28.58 -14.24
CA THR A 155 -24.74 29.45 -13.20
C THR A 155 -24.24 28.94 -11.86
N ILE A 156 -23.51 29.78 -11.11
CA ILE A 156 -22.83 29.41 -9.86
C ILE A 156 -23.37 30.27 -8.73
N THR A 157 -23.69 29.65 -7.58
CA THR A 157 -24.07 30.34 -6.35
C THR A 157 -23.05 29.97 -5.27
N VAL A 158 -22.53 30.97 -4.56
CA VAL A 158 -21.63 30.76 -3.42
C VAL A 158 -22.44 30.66 -2.14
N ASN A 159 -22.49 29.48 -1.52
CA ASN A 159 -23.30 29.23 -0.32
C ASN A 159 -22.53 29.46 0.97
N LYS A 160 -21.23 29.07 0.98
CA LYS A 160 -20.42 29.13 2.19
C LYS A 160 -18.94 29.25 1.81
N ILE A 161 -18.18 29.95 2.61
CA ILE A 161 -16.72 30.04 2.50
C ILE A 161 -16.12 29.48 3.79
N THR A 162 -15.18 28.55 3.66
CA THR A 162 -14.37 28.04 4.78
C THR A 162 -12.90 28.08 4.41
N GLN A 163 -12.06 28.25 5.41
CA GLN A 163 -10.61 28.17 5.28
C GLN A 163 -10.06 27.15 6.26
N ASP A 164 -9.13 26.34 5.81
CA ASP A 164 -8.46 25.41 6.70
C ASP A 164 -7.46 26.17 7.57
N GLU A 165 -7.69 26.14 8.89
CA GLU A 165 -6.79 26.67 9.89
C GLU A 165 -5.88 25.58 10.38
N VAL A 166 -4.66 25.52 9.79
CA VAL A 166 -3.62 24.57 10.18
C VAL A 166 -3.03 25.01 11.52
N PRO A 167 -3.01 24.15 12.54
CA PRO A 167 -2.48 24.51 13.84
C PRO A 167 -0.97 24.79 13.79
N GLU A 168 -0.50 25.64 14.68
CA GLU A 168 0.93 25.87 14.84
C GLU A 168 1.60 24.69 15.55
N LEU A 169 2.85 24.40 15.15
CA LEU A 169 3.67 23.38 15.79
C LEU A 169 4.22 23.94 17.12
N ASP A 170 3.49 23.73 18.20
CA ASP A 170 3.90 24.10 19.54
C ASP A 170 3.80 22.90 20.52
N ASP A 171 4.23 23.11 21.77
CA ASP A 171 4.18 22.06 22.80
C ASP A 171 2.73 21.65 23.20
N LYS A 172 1.74 22.50 22.90
CA LYS A 172 0.33 22.18 23.13
C LYS A 172 -0.17 21.22 22.03
N PHE A 173 0.15 21.53 20.79
CA PHE A 173 -0.13 20.64 19.66
C PHE A 173 0.52 19.27 19.87
N VAL A 174 1.80 19.23 20.21
CA VAL A 174 2.53 17.98 20.46
C VAL A 174 1.81 17.11 21.51
N LYS A 175 1.36 17.70 22.61
CA LYS A 175 0.61 16.97 23.66
C LYS A 175 -0.75 16.44 23.18
N SER A 176 -1.30 17.00 22.11
CA SER A 176 -2.57 16.53 21.54
C SER A 176 -2.42 15.37 20.57
N VAL A 177 -1.21 15.17 19.99
CA VAL A 177 -0.96 14.16 18.96
C VAL A 177 0.04 13.07 19.38
N SER A 178 0.78 13.28 20.48
CA SER A 178 1.75 12.30 20.99
C SER A 178 1.52 12.00 22.47
N GLU A 179 1.48 10.72 22.80
CA GLU A 179 1.48 10.26 24.19
C GLU A 179 2.89 10.29 24.80
N LYS A 180 3.94 10.17 23.97
CA LYS A 180 5.33 10.03 24.37
C LYS A 180 6.05 11.36 24.51
N SER A 181 5.84 12.27 23.56
CA SER A 181 6.50 13.58 23.51
C SER A 181 5.67 14.67 24.16
N LYS A 182 6.35 15.63 24.80
CA LYS A 182 5.69 16.78 25.46
C LYS A 182 6.16 18.12 24.91
N THR A 183 7.25 18.11 24.13
CA THR A 183 7.84 19.30 23.50
C THR A 183 8.07 19.07 22.02
N VAL A 184 8.10 20.14 21.24
CA VAL A 184 8.42 20.09 19.80
C VAL A 184 9.78 19.40 19.54
N LYS A 185 10.77 19.61 20.39
CA LYS A 185 12.09 18.97 20.27
C LYS A 185 12.03 17.45 20.45
N GLU A 186 11.24 16.98 21.39
CA GLU A 186 11.02 15.54 21.62
C GLU A 186 10.24 14.93 20.45
N TYR A 187 9.21 15.62 20.00
CA TYR A 187 8.36 15.17 18.90
C TYR A 187 9.13 15.01 17.58
N LYS A 188 9.99 15.97 17.23
CA LYS A 188 10.89 15.84 16.08
C LYS A 188 11.77 14.59 16.16
N LYS A 189 12.24 14.22 17.35
CA LYS A 189 13.04 13.00 17.55
C LYS A 189 12.17 11.73 17.45
N GLU A 190 10.95 11.79 17.98
CA GLU A 190 9.98 10.69 17.89
C GLU A 190 9.64 10.39 16.44
N VAL A 191 9.25 11.42 15.66
CA VAL A 191 8.93 11.30 14.25
C VAL A 191 10.14 10.79 13.44
N LYS A 192 11.35 11.32 13.72
CA LYS A 192 12.56 10.82 13.06
C LYS A 192 12.78 9.33 13.30
N LYS A 193 12.66 8.91 14.55
CA LYS A 193 12.82 7.49 14.92
C LYS A 193 11.74 6.63 14.27
N GLN A 194 10.51 7.10 14.20
CA GLN A 194 9.42 6.41 13.53
C GLN A 194 9.71 6.23 12.04
N LEU A 195 10.12 7.27 11.33
CA LEU A 195 10.48 7.20 9.91
C LEU A 195 11.68 6.26 9.68
N GLU A 196 12.68 6.26 10.56
CA GLU A 196 13.81 5.33 10.50
C GLU A 196 13.36 3.87 10.70
N GLU A 197 12.47 3.61 11.66
CA GLU A 197 11.89 2.27 11.91
C GLU A 197 11.00 1.80 10.75
N GLU A 198 10.19 2.68 10.15
CA GLU A 198 9.38 2.40 8.97
C GLU A 198 10.26 2.05 7.76
N ALA A 199 11.32 2.83 7.54
CA ALA A 199 12.26 2.62 6.46
C ALA A 199 13.02 1.29 6.60
N GLU A 200 13.45 0.93 7.82
CA GLU A 200 14.09 -0.34 8.11
C GLU A 200 13.10 -1.51 7.93
N THR A 201 11.86 -1.34 8.36
CA THR A 201 10.81 -2.35 8.19
C THR A 201 10.54 -2.61 6.71
N ALA A 202 10.36 -1.56 5.93
CA ALA A 202 10.14 -1.68 4.48
C ALA A 202 11.31 -2.37 3.77
N TYR A 203 12.56 -2.03 4.12
CA TYR A 203 13.74 -2.72 3.61
C TYR A 203 13.73 -4.21 3.95
N ASN A 204 13.46 -4.57 5.22
CA ASN A 204 13.45 -5.95 5.66
C ASN A 204 12.32 -6.75 5.01
N ASP A 205 11.14 -6.17 4.84
CA ASP A 205 10.00 -6.81 4.19
C ASP A 205 10.26 -7.03 2.68
N ASN A 206 10.88 -6.06 1.99
CA ASN A 206 11.30 -6.21 0.60
C ASN A 206 12.37 -7.30 0.44
N LEU A 207 13.37 -7.32 1.31
CA LEU A 207 14.41 -8.34 1.30
C LEU A 207 13.82 -9.73 1.58
N SER A 208 12.98 -9.85 2.60
CA SER A 208 12.30 -11.11 2.95
C SER A 208 11.44 -11.62 1.79
N SER A 209 10.75 -10.74 1.08
CA SER A 209 9.94 -11.09 -0.08
C SER A 209 10.81 -11.59 -1.23
N ALA A 210 11.87 -10.87 -1.59
CA ALA A 210 12.78 -11.25 -2.67
C ALA A 210 13.45 -12.61 -2.40
N VAL A 211 13.90 -12.81 -1.15
CA VAL A 211 14.52 -14.08 -0.72
C VAL A 211 13.50 -15.21 -0.76
N TRP A 212 12.28 -14.97 -0.29
CA TRP A 212 11.22 -15.97 -0.29
C TRP A 212 10.84 -16.43 -1.70
N GLU A 213 10.67 -15.49 -2.61
CA GLU A 213 10.41 -15.78 -4.03
C GLU A 213 11.53 -16.61 -4.64
N ALA A 214 12.80 -16.25 -4.39
CA ALA A 214 13.95 -17.00 -4.89
C ALA A 214 13.99 -18.43 -4.32
N VAL A 215 13.67 -18.63 -3.03
CA VAL A 215 13.57 -19.96 -2.41
C VAL A 215 12.43 -20.77 -3.01
N LEU A 216 11.25 -20.16 -3.15
CA LEU A 216 10.11 -20.83 -3.79
C LEU A 216 10.41 -21.20 -5.25
N GLY A 217 11.11 -20.33 -6.00
CA GLY A 217 11.54 -20.61 -7.37
C GLY A 217 12.43 -21.86 -7.49
N LYS A 218 13.28 -22.12 -6.49
CA LYS A 218 14.18 -23.29 -6.41
C LYS A 218 13.55 -24.50 -5.70
N SER A 219 12.31 -24.38 -5.23
CA SER A 219 11.59 -25.44 -4.53
C SER A 219 10.66 -26.18 -5.48
N LYS A 220 10.60 -27.50 -5.35
CA LYS A 220 9.74 -28.37 -6.16
C LYS A 220 8.88 -29.23 -5.26
N VAL A 221 7.56 -29.11 -5.38
CA VAL A 221 6.62 -30.02 -4.72
C VAL A 221 6.59 -31.36 -5.49
N LYS A 222 6.87 -32.43 -4.79
CA LYS A 222 6.80 -33.81 -5.33
C LYS A 222 5.40 -34.36 -5.29
N LYS A 223 4.69 -34.03 -4.20
CA LYS A 223 3.34 -34.51 -3.97
C LYS A 223 2.56 -33.46 -3.18
N TYR A 224 1.47 -33.01 -3.77
CA TYR A 224 0.54 -32.10 -3.06
C TYR A 224 -0.39 -32.93 -2.16
N PRO A 225 -0.51 -32.58 -0.88
CA PRO A 225 -1.56 -33.13 0.00
C PRO A 225 -2.94 -32.77 -0.55
N LYS A 226 -3.66 -33.77 -1.04
CA LYS A 226 -4.95 -33.55 -1.72
C LYS A 226 -5.99 -32.89 -0.80
N LYS A 227 -5.97 -33.23 0.50
CA LYS A 227 -6.88 -32.68 1.49
C LYS A 227 -6.65 -31.17 1.61
N ASP A 228 -5.42 -30.73 1.79
CA ASP A 228 -5.08 -29.33 2.04
C ASP A 228 -5.39 -28.46 0.81
N VAL A 229 -5.03 -28.94 -0.40
CA VAL A 229 -5.39 -28.26 -1.64
C VAL A 229 -6.90 -28.11 -1.78
N LYS A 230 -7.65 -29.19 -1.50
CA LYS A 230 -9.11 -29.18 -1.61
C LYS A 230 -9.73 -28.20 -0.60
N GLU A 231 -9.29 -28.24 0.64
CA GLU A 231 -9.79 -27.37 1.71
C GLU A 231 -9.61 -25.89 1.36
N ILE A 232 -8.41 -25.49 0.91
CA ILE A 232 -8.14 -24.11 0.47
C ILE A 232 -8.99 -23.74 -0.76
N THR A 233 -9.11 -24.66 -1.72
CA THR A 233 -9.92 -24.44 -2.92
C THR A 233 -11.39 -24.23 -2.56
N ASP A 234 -11.95 -25.12 -1.74
CA ASP A 234 -13.36 -25.06 -1.33
C ASP A 234 -13.64 -23.75 -0.56
N ASN A 235 -12.75 -23.37 0.36
CA ASN A 235 -12.89 -22.14 1.15
C ASN A 235 -12.85 -20.88 0.26
N LEU A 236 -11.94 -20.81 -0.69
CA LEU A 236 -11.87 -19.69 -1.63
C LEU A 236 -13.14 -19.61 -2.49
N ILE A 237 -13.57 -20.73 -3.08
CA ILE A 237 -14.79 -20.76 -3.88
C ILE A 237 -16.00 -20.35 -3.03
N GLN A 238 -16.08 -20.80 -1.78
CA GLN A 238 -17.19 -20.44 -0.89
C GLN A 238 -17.22 -18.93 -0.61
N GLN A 239 -16.06 -18.29 -0.37
CA GLN A 239 -16.00 -16.84 -0.18
C GLN A 239 -16.56 -16.06 -1.38
N TYR A 240 -16.27 -16.52 -2.61
CA TYR A 240 -16.83 -15.87 -3.80
C TYR A 240 -18.33 -16.15 -3.98
N LYS A 241 -18.82 -17.32 -3.56
CA LYS A 241 -20.27 -17.60 -3.52
C LYS A 241 -20.98 -16.71 -2.51
N ASP A 242 -20.40 -16.56 -1.31
CA ASP A 242 -20.96 -15.69 -0.28
C ASP A 242 -20.96 -14.22 -0.75
N ALA A 243 -19.92 -13.79 -1.47
CA ALA A 243 -19.88 -12.47 -2.08
C ALA A 243 -20.98 -12.30 -3.16
N ALA A 244 -21.16 -13.26 -4.05
CA ALA A 244 -22.22 -13.22 -5.06
C ALA A 244 -23.61 -13.11 -4.39
N GLU A 245 -23.86 -13.86 -3.33
CA GLU A 245 -25.10 -13.78 -2.55
C GLU A 245 -25.29 -12.38 -1.93
N TYR A 246 -24.23 -11.79 -1.37
CA TYR A 246 -24.27 -10.43 -0.82
C TYR A 246 -24.66 -9.38 -1.89
N TYR A 247 -24.18 -9.53 -3.12
CA TYR A 247 -24.53 -8.65 -4.25
C TYR A 247 -25.83 -9.08 -4.96
N GLN A 248 -26.54 -10.09 -4.43
CA GLN A 248 -27.79 -10.63 -5.00
C GLN A 248 -27.63 -11.11 -6.44
N MET A 249 -26.47 -11.65 -6.77
CA MET A 249 -26.10 -12.19 -8.09
C MET A 249 -25.99 -13.73 -8.01
N ASP A 250 -26.27 -14.42 -9.10
CA ASP A 250 -25.85 -15.81 -9.20
C ASP A 250 -24.32 -15.89 -9.37
N TYR A 251 -23.75 -17.03 -8.93
CA TYR A 251 -22.29 -17.19 -8.88
C TYR A 251 -21.63 -17.07 -10.25
N ASP A 252 -22.22 -17.63 -11.30
CA ASP A 252 -21.67 -17.63 -12.65
C ASP A 252 -21.61 -16.20 -13.20
N THR A 253 -22.71 -15.45 -13.06
CA THR A 253 -22.80 -14.03 -13.45
C THR A 253 -21.79 -13.18 -12.64
N PHE A 254 -21.70 -13.41 -11.34
CA PHE A 254 -20.75 -12.69 -10.46
C PHE A 254 -19.31 -12.90 -10.91
N ILE A 255 -18.89 -14.16 -11.18
CA ILE A 255 -17.54 -14.44 -11.67
C ILE A 255 -17.31 -13.80 -13.05
N GLN A 256 -18.27 -13.86 -13.94
CA GLN A 256 -18.12 -13.27 -15.29
C GLN A 256 -18.00 -11.74 -15.23
N GLU A 257 -18.83 -11.07 -14.43
CA GLU A 257 -18.85 -9.59 -14.36
C GLU A 257 -17.68 -9.02 -13.53
N GLN A 258 -17.32 -9.68 -12.40
CA GLN A 258 -16.29 -9.17 -11.50
C GLN A 258 -14.87 -9.63 -11.87
N MET A 259 -14.73 -10.84 -12.44
CA MET A 259 -13.43 -11.44 -12.73
C MET A 259 -13.12 -11.50 -14.23
N GLY A 260 -14.11 -11.25 -15.09
CA GLY A 260 -13.95 -11.34 -16.54
C GLY A 260 -13.62 -12.74 -17.04
N ALA A 261 -13.98 -13.79 -16.31
CA ALA A 261 -13.63 -15.17 -16.59
C ALA A 261 -14.86 -16.08 -16.52
N THR A 262 -14.79 -17.24 -17.15
CA THR A 262 -15.76 -18.30 -16.91
C THR A 262 -15.54 -18.96 -15.55
N VAL A 263 -16.56 -19.59 -14.98
CA VAL A 263 -16.41 -20.33 -13.69
C VAL A 263 -15.30 -21.37 -13.77
N GLU A 264 -15.18 -22.09 -14.88
CA GLU A 264 -14.14 -23.12 -15.07
C GLU A 264 -12.73 -22.50 -15.03
N GLU A 265 -12.50 -21.39 -15.74
CA GLU A 265 -11.22 -20.67 -15.74
C GLU A 265 -10.89 -20.10 -14.34
N PHE A 266 -11.90 -19.57 -13.66
CA PHE A 266 -11.78 -19.06 -12.30
C PHE A 266 -11.40 -20.18 -11.31
N GLU A 267 -12.14 -21.31 -11.32
CA GLU A 267 -11.85 -22.44 -10.43
C GLU A 267 -10.48 -23.07 -10.72
N GLU A 268 -10.02 -23.06 -11.97
CA GLU A 268 -8.64 -23.45 -12.31
C GLU A 268 -7.62 -22.49 -11.68
N GLN A 269 -7.86 -21.17 -11.72
CA GLN A 269 -7.00 -20.17 -11.07
C GLN A 269 -7.00 -20.36 -9.54
N VAL A 270 -8.16 -20.57 -8.93
CA VAL A 270 -8.28 -20.88 -7.50
C VAL A 270 -7.51 -22.13 -7.12
N ASN A 271 -7.58 -23.20 -7.91
CA ASN A 271 -6.81 -24.42 -7.68
C ASN A 271 -5.28 -24.18 -7.80
N LYS A 272 -4.84 -23.33 -8.74
CA LYS A 272 -3.43 -22.92 -8.85
C LYS A 272 -3.00 -22.10 -7.62
N ALA A 273 -3.84 -21.19 -7.16
CA ALA A 273 -3.58 -20.40 -5.94
C ALA A 273 -3.50 -21.30 -4.70
N ALA A 274 -4.42 -22.23 -4.54
CA ALA A 274 -4.40 -23.22 -3.46
C ALA A 274 -3.11 -24.06 -3.47
N LYS A 275 -2.68 -24.54 -4.63
CA LYS A 275 -1.38 -25.24 -4.76
C LYS A 275 -0.19 -24.35 -4.42
N SER A 276 -0.23 -23.09 -4.78
CA SER A 276 0.82 -22.12 -4.41
C SER A 276 0.89 -21.92 -2.89
N SER A 277 -0.26 -21.80 -2.23
CA SER A 277 -0.34 -21.68 -0.77
C SER A 277 0.20 -22.96 -0.10
N VAL A 278 -0.24 -24.13 -0.51
CA VAL A 278 0.29 -25.42 0.01
C VAL A 278 1.78 -25.56 -0.23
N LYS A 279 2.32 -25.12 -1.39
CA LYS A 279 3.76 -25.09 -1.61
C LYS A 279 4.48 -24.24 -0.58
N GLN A 280 3.97 -23.06 -0.27
CA GLN A 280 4.57 -22.17 0.72
C GLN A 280 4.58 -22.84 2.11
N THR A 281 3.48 -23.46 2.52
CA THR A 281 3.38 -24.21 3.78
C THR A 281 4.41 -25.34 3.86
N LEU A 282 4.52 -26.15 2.80
CA LEU A 282 5.46 -27.27 2.75
C LEU A 282 6.92 -26.79 2.85
N VAL A 283 7.27 -25.74 2.11
CA VAL A 283 8.62 -25.16 2.13
C VAL A 283 8.92 -24.56 3.50
N THR A 284 7.96 -23.83 4.10
CA THR A 284 8.07 -23.27 5.45
C THR A 284 8.37 -24.36 6.48
N LYS A 285 7.56 -25.40 6.52
CA LYS A 285 7.71 -26.53 7.47
C LYS A 285 9.06 -27.23 7.25
N ALA A 286 9.42 -27.51 6.00
CA ALA A 286 10.68 -28.19 5.69
C ALA A 286 11.92 -27.39 6.16
N ILE A 287 11.92 -26.05 5.96
CA ILE A 287 13.03 -25.20 6.42
C ILE A 287 12.98 -25.06 7.94
N ALA A 288 11.81 -24.84 8.54
CA ALA A 288 11.67 -24.70 9.98
C ALA A 288 12.19 -25.94 10.73
N ASP A 289 11.84 -27.14 10.27
CA ASP A 289 12.29 -28.42 10.84
C ASP A 289 13.81 -28.59 10.68
N LYS A 290 14.33 -28.32 9.49
CA LYS A 290 15.77 -28.44 9.21
C LYS A 290 16.62 -27.49 10.04
N GLU A 291 16.20 -26.25 10.17
CA GLU A 291 16.91 -25.19 10.88
C GLU A 291 16.50 -25.05 12.35
N LYS A 292 15.57 -25.89 12.79
CA LYS A 292 15.03 -25.90 14.17
C LYS A 292 14.42 -24.55 14.57
N ILE A 293 13.79 -23.89 13.61
CA ILE A 293 13.05 -22.65 13.86
C ILE A 293 11.74 -23.03 14.55
N LYS A 294 11.54 -22.52 15.75
CA LYS A 294 10.37 -22.83 16.58
C LYS A 294 9.59 -21.57 16.87
N LEU A 295 8.28 -21.66 16.72
CA LEU A 295 7.36 -20.61 17.15
C LEU A 295 7.08 -20.81 18.66
N SER A 296 7.80 -20.07 19.52
CA SER A 296 7.49 -20.01 20.94
C SER A 296 6.26 -19.11 21.19
N ASP A 297 5.65 -19.23 22.38
CA ASP A 297 4.51 -18.39 22.74
C ASP A 297 4.84 -16.89 22.72
N ASP A 298 6.04 -16.51 23.13
CA ASP A 298 6.46 -15.11 23.11
C ASP A 298 6.70 -14.60 21.69
N GLU A 299 7.30 -15.43 20.83
CA GLU A 299 7.49 -15.08 19.43
C GLU A 299 6.14 -15.04 18.70
N TYR A 300 5.22 -15.95 19.02
CA TYR A 300 3.86 -15.91 18.46
C TYR A 300 3.12 -14.62 18.81
N LYS A 301 3.18 -14.19 20.07
CA LYS A 301 2.59 -12.91 20.50
C LYS A 301 3.19 -11.72 19.74
N LYS A 302 4.52 -11.74 19.53
CA LYS A 302 5.22 -10.70 18.78
C LYS A 302 4.79 -10.68 17.30
N GLN A 303 4.71 -11.86 16.67
CA GLN A 303 4.23 -11.99 15.29
C GLN A 303 2.77 -11.54 15.15
N LEU A 304 1.89 -11.93 16.08
CA LEU A 304 0.50 -11.47 16.09
C LEU A 304 0.36 -9.95 16.13
N LYS A 305 1.20 -9.28 16.94
CA LYS A 305 1.19 -7.82 16.99
C LYS A 305 1.62 -7.23 15.65
N LYS A 306 2.73 -7.71 15.06
CA LYS A 306 3.21 -7.27 13.74
C LYS A 306 2.15 -7.53 12.64
N MET A 307 1.52 -8.70 12.65
CA MET A 307 0.46 -9.03 11.68
C MET A 307 -0.77 -8.14 11.85
N ALA A 308 -1.20 -7.85 13.09
CA ALA A 308 -2.31 -6.94 13.33
C ALA A 308 -2.03 -5.55 12.76
N GLU A 309 -0.85 -4.99 13.01
CA GLU A 309 -0.40 -3.71 12.44
C GLU A 309 -0.35 -3.76 10.91
N THR A 310 0.21 -4.82 10.32
CA THR A 310 0.34 -4.99 8.85
C THR A 310 -1.02 -5.09 8.16
N TYR A 311 -1.99 -5.78 8.76
CA TYR A 311 -3.33 -6.00 8.17
C TYR A 311 -4.37 -4.97 8.62
N GLY A 312 -3.97 -3.92 9.35
CA GLY A 312 -4.87 -2.84 9.75
C GLY A 312 -5.86 -3.19 10.86
N TYR A 313 -5.57 -4.22 11.65
CA TYR A 313 -6.36 -4.54 12.85
C TYR A 313 -5.94 -3.67 14.03
N GLU A 314 -6.90 -3.27 14.84
CA GLU A 314 -6.66 -2.45 16.03
C GLU A 314 -5.61 -3.06 16.98
N ASN A 315 -5.63 -4.39 17.13
CA ASN A 315 -4.71 -5.14 17.98
C ASN A 315 -4.72 -6.65 17.64
N ALA A 316 -3.83 -7.40 18.28
CA ALA A 316 -3.72 -8.85 18.12
C ALA A 316 -5.00 -9.63 18.48
N ASP A 317 -5.80 -9.12 19.42
CA ASP A 317 -7.05 -9.80 19.80
C ASP A 317 -8.14 -9.60 18.75
N ALA A 318 -8.16 -8.45 18.07
CA ALA A 318 -9.04 -8.24 16.91
C ALA A 318 -8.67 -9.17 15.75
N LEU A 319 -7.38 -9.33 15.46
CA LEU A 319 -6.90 -10.29 14.45
C LEU A 319 -7.28 -11.74 14.79
N LYS A 320 -7.11 -12.18 16.04
CA LYS A 320 -7.50 -13.52 16.50
C LYS A 320 -9.00 -13.82 16.39
N LYS A 321 -9.84 -12.78 16.41
CA LYS A 321 -11.27 -12.95 16.19
C LYS A 321 -11.64 -13.09 14.72
N ALA A 322 -10.78 -12.61 13.82
CA ALA A 322 -11.01 -12.57 12.39
C ALA A 322 -10.43 -13.77 11.63
N ALA A 323 -9.54 -14.56 12.26
CA ALA A 323 -8.87 -15.68 11.61
C ALA A 323 -8.68 -16.87 12.58
N GLU A 324 -8.60 -18.06 12.02
CA GLU A 324 -8.37 -19.29 12.80
C GLU A 324 -6.95 -19.30 13.41
N GLU A 325 -6.84 -19.84 14.62
CA GLU A 325 -5.57 -19.82 15.36
C GLU A 325 -4.46 -20.60 14.65
N ASP A 326 -4.81 -21.71 13.98
CA ASP A 326 -3.83 -22.54 13.27
C ASP A 326 -3.29 -21.82 12.05
N ASP A 327 -4.11 -21.06 11.31
CA ASP A 327 -3.70 -20.23 10.20
C ASP A 327 -2.75 -19.11 10.67
N LEU A 328 -3.09 -18.47 11.78
CA LEU A 328 -2.24 -17.42 12.38
C LEU A 328 -0.88 -17.96 12.83
N LYS A 329 -0.84 -19.18 13.38
CA LYS A 329 0.41 -19.84 13.74
C LYS A 329 1.25 -20.21 12.51
N GLU A 330 0.60 -20.66 11.44
CA GLU A 330 1.27 -20.98 10.19
C GLU A 330 1.86 -19.73 9.54
N MET A 331 1.11 -18.63 9.49
CA MET A 331 1.59 -17.32 9.02
C MET A 331 2.76 -16.82 9.88
N ALA A 332 2.66 -16.93 11.20
CA ALA A 332 3.72 -16.53 12.11
C ALA A 332 5.01 -17.36 11.89
N LEU A 333 4.89 -18.67 11.71
CA LEU A 333 6.02 -19.53 11.39
C LEU A 333 6.64 -19.19 10.03
N ASN A 334 5.82 -18.91 9.02
CA ASN A 334 6.29 -18.47 7.70
C ASN A 334 7.09 -17.18 7.81
N ASN A 335 6.63 -16.19 8.57
CA ASN A 335 7.36 -14.95 8.81
C ASN A 335 8.72 -15.21 9.48
N LEU A 336 8.79 -16.08 10.49
CA LEU A 336 10.06 -16.46 11.13
C LEU A 336 11.03 -17.10 10.16
N VAL A 337 10.54 -17.97 9.28
CA VAL A 337 11.37 -18.61 8.24
C VAL A 337 11.88 -17.59 7.24
N LYS A 338 11.02 -16.66 6.79
CA LYS A 338 11.41 -15.57 5.89
C LYS A 338 12.46 -14.66 6.53
N ASP A 339 12.28 -14.27 7.79
CA ASP A 339 13.24 -13.45 8.54
C ASP A 339 14.58 -14.18 8.69
N TRP A 340 14.55 -15.49 8.93
CA TRP A 340 15.77 -16.29 9.01
C TRP A 340 16.48 -16.37 7.66
N LEU A 341 15.75 -16.59 6.58
CA LEU A 341 16.30 -16.64 5.22
C LEU A 341 16.89 -15.29 4.81
N ALA A 342 16.23 -14.18 5.09
CA ALA A 342 16.72 -12.83 4.81
C ALA A 342 18.05 -12.54 5.53
N LYS A 343 18.20 -12.99 6.78
CA LYS A 343 19.46 -12.87 7.56
C LYS A 343 20.58 -13.75 7.01
N ASN A 344 20.27 -14.79 6.25
CA ASN A 344 21.23 -15.78 5.72
C ASN A 344 21.36 -15.74 4.20
N CYS A 345 20.81 -14.76 3.51
CA CYS A 345 20.94 -14.57 2.07
C CYS A 345 22.24 -13.84 1.69
N VAL A 346 22.53 -13.83 0.41
CA VAL A 346 23.61 -13.04 -0.20
C VAL A 346 22.98 -12.07 -1.19
N GLN A 347 23.09 -10.78 -0.94
CA GLN A 347 22.66 -9.78 -1.90
C GLN A 347 23.77 -9.51 -2.93
N VAL A 348 23.44 -9.51 -4.21
CA VAL A 348 24.36 -9.24 -5.32
C VAL A 348 23.88 -8.00 -6.08
N ALA A 349 24.81 -7.17 -6.53
CA ALA A 349 24.45 -6.00 -7.33
C ALA A 349 23.61 -6.40 -8.54
N LYS A 350 22.55 -5.63 -8.82
CA LYS A 350 21.73 -5.82 -10.01
C LYS A 350 22.64 -5.73 -11.25
N THR A 351 22.73 -6.81 -12.04
CA THR A 351 23.34 -6.73 -13.36
C THR A 351 22.33 -6.09 -14.30
N ASP A 352 22.64 -4.90 -14.82
CA ASP A 352 21.83 -4.26 -15.86
C ASP A 352 21.73 -5.24 -17.07
N LYS A 353 20.55 -5.81 -17.26
CA LYS A 353 20.22 -6.65 -18.42
C LYS A 353 19.92 -5.78 -19.66
N SER A 354 20.61 -4.66 -19.86
CA SER A 354 20.32 -3.75 -20.98
C SER A 354 21.23 -3.89 -22.19
N ASP A 355 22.10 -4.90 -22.29
CA ASP A 355 23.05 -5.00 -23.42
C ASP A 355 23.14 -6.37 -24.13
N SER A 356 22.04 -7.14 -24.21
CA SER A 356 22.06 -8.41 -24.96
C SER A 356 21.05 -8.51 -26.11
N ASP A 357 20.50 -7.37 -26.60
CA ASP A 357 19.74 -7.34 -27.86
C ASP A 357 20.20 -6.14 -28.70
N LYS A 358 21.38 -6.29 -29.30
CA LYS A 358 21.79 -5.55 -30.50
C LYS A 358 22.43 -6.51 -31.50
#